data_e7ff1a1d10c34f6c6d0e835e06b8a458
#
_entry.id   e7ff1a1d10c34f6c6d0e835e06b8a458
#
_cell.length_a   1.000
_cell.length_b   1.000
_cell.length_c   1.000
_cell.angle_alpha   90.00
_cell.angle_beta   90.00
_cell.angle_gamma   90.00
#
_symmetry.space_group_name_H-M   'P 1'
#
loop_
_entity.id
_entity.type
_entity.pdbx_description
1 polymer ?
#
loop_
_entity_poly.entity_id
_entity_poly.type
_entity_poly.pdbx_seq_one_letter_code
_entity_poly.pdbx_strand_id
1 'polypeptide(L)'
;MKKLFVLCSAIAIILATFLFIHFNKNNEYGDSIDYLKNLESYSCDVDMNIKNKKQTIQYKGKQFYNKELGYRFELNKDRILLYTNNKIFVKDLANGVKYNKDKEFDKFYRLTFIGEYICLLYTNEEMKVDLRDEGNSKYEVITLTIPGNNRNAIKAELFVEDEKNIPKKLIIYDSKNNESAVINYTNFIPNSNLDKKLFNPDSL
;
A
#
# COMPACT_ATOMS: atom_id res chain seq x y z
N MET A 1 18.10 29.21 49.71
CA MET A 1 17.17 28.05 49.48
C MET A 1 16.06 28.36 48.48
N LYS A 2 15.26 29.44 48.65
CA LYS A 2 14.14 29.77 47.73
C LYS A 2 14.53 29.94 46.25
N LYS A 3 15.69 30.62 45.97
CA LYS A 3 16.17 30.83 44.57
C LYS A 3 16.60 29.53 43.88
N LEU A 4 17.18 28.57 44.63
CA LEU A 4 17.56 27.26 44.10
C LEU A 4 16.34 26.42 43.75
N PHE A 5 15.27 26.50 44.56
CA PHE A 5 14.02 25.77 44.30
C PHE A 5 13.29 26.27 43.08
N VAL A 6 13.31 27.61 42.83
CA VAL A 6 12.73 28.19 41.60
C VAL A 6 13.52 27.81 40.38
N LEU A 7 14.85 27.71 40.47
CA LEU A 7 15.69 27.29 39.35
C LEU A 7 15.47 25.84 38.99
N CYS A 8 15.37 24.93 39.97
CA CYS A 8 15.09 23.52 39.75
C CYS A 8 13.70 23.29 39.15
N SER A 9 12.66 24.04 39.59
CA SER A 9 11.33 23.92 39.02
C SER A 9 11.27 24.42 37.58
N ALA A 10 11.96 25.47 37.21
CA ALA A 10 12.04 25.96 35.84
C ALA A 10 12.72 24.97 34.90
N ILE A 11 13.82 24.32 35.33
CA ILE A 11 14.50 23.28 34.56
C ILE A 11 13.60 22.05 34.38
N ALA A 12 12.86 21.62 35.41
CA ALA A 12 11.94 20.50 35.32
C ALA A 12 10.80 20.75 34.32
N ILE A 13 10.25 21.98 34.28
CA ILE A 13 9.21 22.37 33.32
C ILE A 13 9.77 22.36 31.88
N ILE A 14 10.97 22.89 31.65
CA ILE A 14 11.61 22.88 30.32
C ILE A 14 11.88 21.44 29.87
N LEU A 15 12.34 20.56 30.76
CA LEU A 15 12.57 19.16 30.45
C LEU A 15 11.26 18.43 30.13
N ALA A 16 10.21 18.68 30.91
CA ALA A 16 8.88 18.10 30.68
C ALA A 16 8.26 18.56 29.34
N THR A 17 8.38 19.85 29.00
CA THR A 17 7.91 20.36 27.71
C THR A 17 8.73 19.83 26.56
N PHE A 18 10.05 19.69 26.70
CA PHE A 18 10.91 19.10 25.68
C PHE A 18 10.57 17.62 25.46
N LEU A 19 10.39 16.84 26.52
CA LEU A 19 9.96 15.45 26.46
C LEU A 19 8.56 15.34 25.84
N PHE A 20 7.61 16.18 26.23
CA PHE A 20 6.26 16.20 25.68
C PHE A 20 6.26 16.49 24.17
N ILE A 21 7.04 17.47 23.72
CA ILE A 21 7.20 17.80 22.30
C ILE A 21 7.89 16.65 21.54
N HIS A 22 8.91 16.02 22.15
CA HIS A 22 9.63 14.91 21.53
C HIS A 22 8.78 13.62 21.46
N PHE A 23 8.00 13.33 22.49
CA PHE A 23 7.07 12.20 22.48
C PHE A 23 5.88 12.44 21.54
N ASN A 24 5.34 13.67 21.47
CA ASN A 24 4.26 13.97 20.53
C ASN A 24 4.73 13.93 19.06
N LYS A 25 5.97 14.36 18.79
CA LYS A 25 6.54 14.31 17.45
C LYS A 25 6.76 12.87 16.94
N ASN A 26 7.01 11.93 17.86
CA ASN A 26 7.15 10.51 17.50
C ASN A 26 5.80 9.80 17.25
N ASN A 27 4.67 10.37 17.72
CA ASN A 27 3.33 9.84 17.44
C ASN A 27 2.70 10.40 16.17
N GLU A 28 3.27 11.44 15.56
CA GLU A 28 2.74 12.07 14.34
C GLU A 28 3.01 11.25 13.06
N TYR A 29 3.91 10.26 13.10
CA TYR A 29 4.36 9.45 11.97
C TYR A 29 3.94 7.97 12.04
N GLY A 30 2.78 7.66 12.54
CA GLY A 30 2.39 6.26 12.72
C GLY A 30 0.93 5.94 12.42
N ASP A 31 0.10 6.96 12.30
CA ASP A 31 -1.34 6.77 12.20
C ASP A 31 -1.75 6.04 10.92
N SER A 32 -1.11 6.34 9.80
CA SER A 32 -1.38 5.64 8.54
C SER A 32 -0.86 4.20 8.53
N ILE A 33 0.28 3.93 9.18
CA ILE A 33 0.80 2.57 9.32
C ILE A 33 -0.14 1.71 10.15
N ASP A 34 -0.57 2.20 11.31
CA ASP A 34 -1.48 1.47 12.18
C ASP A 34 -2.86 1.30 11.53
N TYR A 35 -3.33 2.31 10.82
CA TYR A 35 -4.54 2.21 10.01
C TYR A 35 -4.44 1.11 8.95
N LEU A 36 -3.36 1.09 8.17
CA LEU A 36 -3.14 0.08 7.13
C LEU A 36 -3.01 -1.32 7.71
N LYS A 37 -2.31 -1.50 8.84
CA LYS A 37 -2.18 -2.78 9.54
C LYS A 37 -3.53 -3.35 10.00
N ASN A 38 -4.48 -2.49 10.34
CA ASN A 38 -5.83 -2.86 10.77
C ASN A 38 -6.83 -2.99 9.62
N LEU A 39 -6.40 -2.85 8.37
CA LEU A 39 -7.26 -2.95 7.20
C LEU A 39 -7.60 -4.42 6.90
N GLU A 40 -8.85 -4.80 7.08
CA GLU A 40 -9.33 -6.18 6.85
C GLU A 40 -9.77 -6.40 5.39
N SER A 41 -10.28 -5.36 4.74
CA SER A 41 -10.72 -5.42 3.35
C SER A 41 -10.71 -4.04 2.69
N TYR A 42 -10.70 -3.99 1.38
CA TYR A 42 -10.97 -2.77 0.63
C TYR A 42 -11.47 -3.06 -0.78
N SER A 43 -12.11 -2.07 -1.39
CA SER A 43 -12.30 -1.97 -2.83
C SER A 43 -11.82 -0.61 -3.32
N CYS A 44 -11.26 -0.56 -4.53
CA CYS A 44 -10.86 0.69 -5.17
C CYS A 44 -10.83 0.54 -6.69
N ASP A 45 -10.87 1.66 -7.37
CA ASP A 45 -10.52 1.75 -8.78
C ASP A 45 -9.03 2.06 -8.91
N VAL A 46 -8.37 1.52 -9.93
CA VAL A 46 -6.94 1.72 -10.19
C VAL A 46 -6.70 2.19 -11.62
N ASP A 47 -5.75 3.12 -11.77
CA ASP A 47 -5.14 3.51 -13.03
C ASP A 47 -3.63 3.25 -12.89
N MET A 48 -3.09 2.37 -13.73
CA MET A 48 -1.71 1.90 -13.62
C MET A 48 -0.93 2.16 -14.89
N ASN A 49 0.27 2.71 -14.74
CA ASN A 49 1.27 2.83 -15.79
C ASN A 49 2.43 1.90 -15.46
N ILE A 50 2.62 0.85 -16.26
CA ILE A 50 3.73 -0.10 -16.13
C ILE A 50 4.74 0.18 -17.21
N LYS A 51 5.97 0.49 -16.82
CA LYS A 51 7.08 0.83 -17.70
C LYS A 51 8.00 -0.39 -17.87
N ASN A 52 8.34 -0.69 -19.09
CA ASN A 52 9.45 -1.58 -19.42
C ASN A 52 10.42 -0.87 -20.38
N LYS A 53 11.51 -1.54 -20.75
CA LYS A 53 12.55 -0.94 -21.61
C LYS A 53 12.04 -0.45 -22.97
N LYS A 54 10.88 -0.93 -23.45
CA LYS A 54 10.39 -0.66 -24.81
C LYS A 54 9.16 0.24 -24.83
N GLN A 55 8.34 0.19 -23.80
CA GLN A 55 7.05 0.86 -23.80
C GLN A 55 6.52 1.10 -22.38
N THR A 56 5.58 2.02 -22.26
CA THR A 56 4.72 2.17 -21.09
C THR A 56 3.34 1.63 -21.48
N ILE A 57 2.80 0.73 -20.65
CA ILE A 57 1.46 0.18 -20.86
C ILE A 57 0.56 0.71 -19.76
N GLN A 58 -0.58 1.25 -20.15
CA GLN A 58 -1.60 1.72 -19.24
C GLN A 58 -2.67 0.66 -19.05
N TYR A 59 -3.07 0.46 -17.80
CA TYR A 59 -4.17 -0.41 -17.40
C TYR A 59 -5.11 0.34 -16.47
N LYS A 60 -6.40 0.03 -16.59
CA LYS A 60 -7.43 0.47 -15.64
C LYS A 60 -8.15 -0.73 -15.10
N GLY A 61 -8.64 -0.63 -13.86
CA GLY A 61 -9.36 -1.76 -13.30
C GLY A 61 -9.94 -1.46 -11.94
N LYS A 62 -10.48 -2.51 -11.34
CA LYS A 62 -11.03 -2.50 -9.99
C LYS A 62 -10.38 -3.58 -9.16
N GLN A 63 -9.91 -3.20 -8.00
CA GLN A 63 -9.33 -4.13 -7.03
C GLN A 63 -10.27 -4.36 -5.86
N PHE A 64 -10.28 -5.60 -5.40
CA PHE A 64 -10.94 -6.04 -4.17
C PHE A 64 -9.92 -6.84 -3.37
N TYR A 65 -9.80 -6.53 -2.12
CA TYR A 65 -8.94 -7.22 -1.16
C TYR A 65 -9.75 -7.65 0.04
N ASN A 66 -9.50 -8.84 0.49
CA ASN A 66 -9.93 -9.33 1.78
C ASN A 66 -8.80 -10.15 2.39
N LYS A 67 -8.43 -9.85 3.63
CA LYS A 67 -7.28 -10.42 4.34
C LYS A 67 -7.31 -11.94 4.43
N GLU A 68 -8.51 -12.53 4.55
CA GLU A 68 -8.68 -13.97 4.65
C GLU A 68 -8.88 -14.65 3.29
N LEU A 69 -9.55 -13.97 2.35
CA LEU A 69 -10.00 -14.55 1.08
C LEU A 69 -9.06 -14.30 -0.09
N GLY A 70 -8.16 -13.28 0.01
CA GLY A 70 -7.17 -12.94 -1.01
C GLY A 70 -7.51 -11.71 -1.83
N TYR A 71 -7.17 -11.75 -3.12
CA TYR A 71 -7.25 -10.58 -4.00
C TYR A 71 -8.05 -10.90 -5.26
N ARG A 72 -8.88 -9.95 -5.70
CA ARG A 72 -9.54 -9.97 -6.99
C ARG A 72 -9.20 -8.70 -7.76
N PHE A 73 -8.84 -8.86 -9.04
CA PHE A 73 -8.54 -7.79 -9.96
C PHE A 73 -9.39 -7.91 -11.22
N GLU A 74 -10.22 -6.91 -11.47
CA GLU A 74 -10.97 -6.77 -12.70
C GLU A 74 -10.23 -5.78 -13.61
N LEU A 75 -9.52 -6.30 -14.61
CA LEU A 75 -8.56 -5.56 -15.43
C LEU A 75 -9.19 -5.19 -16.77
N ASN A 76 -9.15 -3.92 -17.15
CA ASN A 76 -9.59 -3.36 -18.45
C ASN A 76 -11.01 -3.78 -18.89
N LYS A 77 -11.84 -4.33 -18.00
CA LYS A 77 -13.16 -4.94 -18.29
C LYS A 77 -13.10 -6.18 -19.19
N ASP A 78 -11.91 -6.69 -19.49
CA ASP A 78 -11.71 -7.86 -20.34
C ASP A 78 -11.20 -9.09 -19.60
N ARG A 79 -10.69 -8.91 -18.37
CA ARG A 79 -10.08 -9.98 -17.61
C ARG A 79 -10.35 -9.86 -16.12
N ILE A 80 -10.63 -11.00 -15.48
CA ILE A 80 -10.71 -11.11 -14.02
C ILE A 80 -9.59 -12.03 -13.55
N LEU A 81 -8.79 -11.57 -12.61
CA LEU A 81 -7.76 -12.35 -11.93
C LEU A 81 -8.17 -12.52 -10.47
N LEU A 82 -8.18 -13.74 -10.00
CA LEU A 82 -8.45 -14.08 -8.60
C LEU A 82 -7.23 -14.76 -8.02
N TYR A 83 -6.59 -14.11 -7.07
CA TYR A 83 -5.39 -14.60 -6.38
C TYR A 83 -5.79 -15.27 -5.09
N THR A 84 -5.55 -16.56 -5.01
CA THR A 84 -5.71 -17.36 -3.79
C THR A 84 -4.34 -17.71 -3.22
N ASN A 85 -4.30 -18.42 -2.10
CA ASN A 85 -3.05 -18.84 -1.47
C ASN A 85 -2.15 -19.68 -2.37
N ASN A 86 -2.73 -20.45 -3.29
CA ASN A 86 -2.01 -21.43 -4.08
C ASN A 86 -1.98 -21.16 -5.59
N LYS A 87 -3.00 -20.47 -6.11
CA LYS A 87 -3.20 -20.31 -7.56
C LYS A 87 -3.75 -18.94 -7.90
N ILE A 88 -3.54 -18.57 -9.16
CA ILE A 88 -4.21 -17.46 -9.81
C ILE A 88 -5.24 -18.05 -10.76
N PHE A 89 -6.52 -17.77 -10.54
CA PHE A 89 -7.60 -18.11 -11.47
C PHE A 89 -7.84 -16.91 -12.37
N VAL A 90 -7.94 -17.17 -13.65
CA VAL A 90 -8.13 -16.13 -14.67
C VAL A 90 -9.37 -16.45 -15.48
N LYS A 91 -10.23 -15.43 -15.63
CA LYS A 91 -11.33 -15.44 -16.60
C LYS A 91 -11.04 -14.36 -17.64
N ASP A 92 -10.84 -14.79 -18.87
CA ASP A 92 -10.78 -13.93 -20.04
C ASP A 92 -12.21 -13.72 -20.54
N LEU A 93 -12.73 -12.51 -20.36
CA LEU A 93 -14.11 -12.17 -20.71
C LEU A 93 -14.30 -12.01 -22.22
N ALA A 94 -13.22 -11.61 -22.93
CA ALA A 94 -13.27 -11.42 -24.37
C ALA A 94 -13.40 -12.75 -25.12
N ASN A 95 -12.72 -13.80 -24.62
CA ASN A 95 -12.68 -15.11 -25.25
C ASN A 95 -13.56 -16.15 -24.54
N GLY A 96 -14.15 -15.80 -23.38
CA GLY A 96 -14.97 -16.72 -22.58
C GLY A 96 -14.19 -17.87 -21.93
N VAL A 97 -12.85 -17.75 -21.86
CA VAL A 97 -11.97 -18.84 -21.39
C VAL A 97 -11.65 -18.67 -19.91
N LYS A 98 -11.67 -19.77 -19.17
CA LYS A 98 -11.20 -19.85 -17.78
C LYS A 98 -9.98 -20.76 -17.70
N TYR A 99 -8.96 -20.33 -16.96
CA TYR A 99 -7.78 -21.13 -16.68
C TYR A 99 -7.17 -20.76 -15.34
N ASN A 100 -6.24 -21.55 -14.85
CA ASN A 100 -5.46 -21.21 -13.66
C ASN A 100 -3.96 -21.29 -13.94
N LYS A 101 -3.20 -20.60 -13.11
CA LYS A 101 -1.75 -20.54 -13.11
C LYS A 101 -1.24 -20.65 -11.67
N ASP A 102 0.00 -21.06 -11.53
CA ASP A 102 0.66 -21.05 -10.23
C ASP A 102 0.82 -19.60 -9.74
N LYS A 103 0.78 -19.40 -8.43
CA LYS A 103 0.88 -18.07 -7.79
C LYS A 103 2.13 -17.28 -8.21
N GLU A 104 3.17 -17.98 -8.65
CA GLU A 104 4.45 -17.40 -9.07
C GLU A 104 4.41 -16.82 -10.51
N PHE A 105 3.36 -17.14 -11.27
CA PHE A 105 3.26 -16.76 -12.68
C PHE A 105 3.15 -15.25 -12.88
N ASP A 106 2.45 -14.57 -11.97
CA ASP A 106 2.20 -13.14 -12.09
C ASP A 106 2.43 -12.42 -10.77
N LYS A 107 3.70 -12.29 -10.41
CA LYS A 107 4.11 -11.56 -9.21
C LYS A 107 3.93 -10.05 -9.34
N PHE A 108 3.96 -9.50 -10.56
CA PHE A 108 4.01 -8.06 -10.75
C PHE A 108 2.66 -7.38 -10.49
N TYR A 109 1.55 -7.91 -11.06
CA TYR A 109 0.23 -7.34 -10.77
C TYR A 109 -0.18 -7.52 -9.32
N ARG A 110 0.29 -8.59 -8.67
CA ARG A 110 0.08 -8.78 -7.25
C ARG A 110 0.69 -7.64 -6.41
N LEU A 111 1.86 -7.15 -6.81
CA LEU A 111 2.51 -6.00 -6.18
C LEU A 111 1.75 -4.67 -6.36
N THR A 112 0.69 -4.64 -7.13
CA THR A 112 -0.18 -3.45 -7.24
C THR A 112 -1.24 -3.39 -6.15
N PHE A 113 -1.39 -4.43 -5.33
CA PHE A 113 -2.34 -4.46 -4.22
C PHE A 113 -1.70 -3.92 -2.94
N ILE A 114 -2.41 -3.03 -2.25
CA ILE A 114 -1.98 -2.48 -0.96
C ILE A 114 -1.85 -3.59 0.09
N GLY A 115 -2.68 -4.63 0.03
CA GLY A 115 -2.60 -5.78 0.92
C GLY A 115 -1.24 -6.50 0.94
N GLU A 116 -0.49 -6.49 -0.16
CA GLU A 116 0.88 -7.02 -0.19
C GLU A 116 1.84 -6.21 0.70
N TYR A 117 1.64 -4.89 0.74
CA TYR A 117 2.48 -4.00 1.54
C TYR A 117 2.10 -4.03 3.02
N ILE A 118 0.84 -4.31 3.36
CA ILE A 118 0.41 -4.49 4.75
C ILE A 118 1.26 -5.58 5.43
N CYS A 119 1.50 -6.70 4.76
CA CYS A 119 2.38 -7.75 5.30
C CYS A 119 3.81 -7.23 5.51
N LEU A 120 4.33 -6.39 4.61
CA LEU A 120 5.67 -5.83 4.71
C LEU A 120 5.80 -4.82 5.86
N LEU A 121 4.71 -4.13 6.25
CA LEU A 121 4.73 -3.20 7.39
C LEU A 121 5.06 -3.88 8.72
N TYR A 122 4.89 -5.20 8.83
CA TYR A 122 5.22 -5.95 10.04
C TYR A 122 6.66 -6.48 10.05
N THR A 123 7.30 -6.61 8.90
CA THR A 123 8.56 -7.35 8.75
C THR A 123 9.70 -6.55 8.12
N ASN A 124 9.43 -5.34 7.64
CA ASN A 124 10.42 -4.52 6.93
C ASN A 124 11.19 -3.63 7.91
N GLU A 125 12.40 -4.05 8.28
CA GLU A 125 13.28 -3.30 9.20
C GLU A 125 13.83 -2.00 8.59
N GLU A 126 13.83 -1.87 7.24
CA GLU A 126 14.33 -0.70 6.52
C GLU A 126 13.21 0.30 6.14
N MET A 127 12.02 0.11 6.68
CA MET A 127 10.89 1.00 6.42
C MET A 127 11.20 2.44 6.85
N LYS A 128 10.87 3.39 5.98
CA LYS A 128 10.97 4.83 6.25
C LYS A 128 9.63 5.49 5.99
N VAL A 129 9.34 6.51 6.78
CA VAL A 129 8.15 7.36 6.59
C VAL A 129 8.60 8.80 6.47
N ASP A 130 8.19 9.45 5.41
CA ASP A 130 8.47 10.86 5.15
C ASP A 130 7.15 11.59 4.87
N LEU A 131 7.05 12.86 5.29
CA LEU A 131 5.96 13.73 4.87
C LEU A 131 6.31 14.39 3.54
N ARG A 132 5.39 14.36 2.60
CA ARG A 132 5.52 15.05 1.30
C ARG A 132 4.28 15.85 0.97
N ASP A 133 4.49 17.08 0.55
CA ASP A 133 3.43 17.93 0.01
C ASP A 133 3.42 17.78 -1.53
N GLU A 134 2.29 17.37 -2.10
CA GLU A 134 2.06 17.37 -3.55
C GLU A 134 0.81 18.20 -3.87
N GLY A 135 1.01 19.38 -4.46
CA GLY A 135 -0.06 20.34 -4.69
C GLY A 135 -0.70 20.83 -3.39
N ASN A 136 -2.00 20.57 -3.21
CA ASN A 136 -2.75 20.96 -2.02
C ASN A 136 -2.92 19.81 -1.02
N SER A 137 -2.31 18.66 -1.25
CA SER A 137 -2.46 17.47 -0.41
C SER A 137 -1.16 17.12 0.28
N LYS A 138 -1.26 16.69 1.54
CA LYS A 138 -0.16 16.14 2.33
C LYS A 138 -0.25 14.63 2.33
N TYR A 139 0.90 14.00 2.23
CA TYR A 139 1.03 12.55 2.20
C TYR A 139 2.05 12.06 3.21
N GLU A 140 1.72 11.03 3.96
CA GLU A 140 2.72 10.14 4.51
C GLU A 140 3.20 9.21 3.40
N VAL A 141 4.50 9.23 3.12
CA VAL A 141 5.11 8.37 2.10
C VAL A 141 5.89 7.27 2.79
N ILE A 142 5.33 6.07 2.73
CA ILE A 142 5.92 4.88 3.33
C ILE A 142 6.81 4.21 2.30
N THR A 143 8.12 4.24 2.53
CA THR A 143 9.12 3.58 1.69
C THR A 143 9.40 2.18 2.23
N LEU A 144 9.28 1.17 1.37
CA LEU A 144 9.41 -0.24 1.70
C LEU A 144 10.34 -0.95 0.71
N THR A 145 11.21 -1.83 1.22
CA THR A 145 11.98 -2.75 0.37
C THR A 145 11.09 -3.93 0.00
N ILE A 146 11.02 -4.25 -1.30
CA ILE A 146 10.27 -5.40 -1.81
C ILE A 146 11.19 -6.63 -1.78
N PRO A 147 10.87 -7.68 -1.01
CA PRO A 147 11.70 -8.87 -0.93
C PRO A 147 11.72 -9.67 -2.23
N GLY A 148 12.84 -10.31 -2.53
CA GLY A 148 13.02 -11.19 -3.67
C GLY A 148 14.05 -10.69 -4.67
N ASN A 149 14.15 -11.39 -5.82
CA ASN A 149 15.18 -11.15 -6.82
C ASN A 149 14.68 -10.43 -8.08
N ASN A 150 13.50 -9.83 -8.03
CA ASN A 150 12.93 -9.13 -9.18
C ASN A 150 13.58 -7.75 -9.34
N ARG A 151 14.50 -7.63 -10.30
CA ARG A 151 15.22 -6.38 -10.58
C ARG A 151 14.29 -5.23 -11.03
N ASN A 152 13.07 -5.51 -11.45
CA ASN A 152 12.10 -4.48 -11.83
C ASN A 152 11.22 -4.03 -10.67
N ALA A 153 11.36 -4.62 -9.48
CA ALA A 153 10.58 -4.27 -8.30
C ALA A 153 11.40 -4.58 -7.05
N ILE A 154 12.20 -3.61 -6.59
CA ILE A 154 13.05 -3.74 -5.40
C ILE A 154 12.60 -2.84 -4.25
N LYS A 155 11.92 -1.77 -4.58
CA LYS A 155 11.48 -0.74 -3.63
C LYS A 155 10.09 -0.24 -4.00
N ALA A 156 9.30 0.10 -3.04
CA ALA A 156 8.02 0.78 -3.22
C ALA A 156 7.91 2.03 -2.34
N GLU A 157 7.20 3.03 -2.84
CA GLU A 157 6.75 4.19 -2.09
C GLU A 157 5.23 4.23 -2.13
N LEU A 158 4.60 4.03 -0.97
CA LEU A 158 3.16 4.10 -0.80
C LEU A 158 2.79 5.47 -0.23
N PHE A 159 2.02 6.24 -0.99
CA PHE A 159 1.52 7.55 -0.62
C PHE A 159 0.14 7.41 0.02
N VAL A 160 0.05 7.79 1.27
CA VAL A 160 -1.18 7.77 2.06
C VAL A 160 -1.58 9.21 2.37
N GLU A 161 -2.80 9.60 2.06
CA GLU A 161 -3.32 10.94 2.35
C GLU A 161 -3.39 11.13 3.87
N ASP A 162 -2.66 12.11 4.40
CA ASP A 162 -2.42 12.33 5.82
C ASP A 162 -3.73 12.48 6.64
N GLU A 163 -4.65 13.33 6.17
CA GLU A 163 -5.90 13.62 6.90
C GLU A 163 -6.86 12.41 7.01
N LYS A 164 -6.81 11.46 6.06
CA LYS A 164 -7.81 10.37 5.95
C LYS A 164 -7.22 8.99 6.07
N ASN A 165 -5.88 8.88 6.09
CA ASN A 165 -5.13 7.63 6.05
C ASN A 165 -5.48 6.74 4.83
N ILE A 166 -5.90 7.37 3.71
CA ILE A 166 -6.32 6.67 2.50
C ILE A 166 -5.16 6.57 1.50
N PRO A 167 -4.78 5.36 1.06
CA PRO A 167 -3.81 5.18 0.00
C PRO A 167 -4.27 5.84 -1.31
N LYS A 168 -3.39 6.62 -1.93
CA LYS A 168 -3.67 7.34 -3.17
C LYS A 168 -2.78 6.93 -4.33
N LYS A 169 -1.53 6.62 -4.04
CA LYS A 169 -0.54 6.32 -5.07
C LYS A 169 0.48 5.31 -4.56
N LEU A 170 0.92 4.44 -5.42
CA LEU A 170 2.03 3.52 -5.20
C LEU A 170 3.00 3.64 -6.35
N ILE A 171 4.27 3.82 -6.04
CA ILE A 171 5.36 3.82 -7.03
C ILE A 171 6.26 2.63 -6.74
N ILE A 172 6.51 1.81 -7.75
CA ILE A 172 7.45 0.68 -7.67
C ILE A 172 8.70 1.05 -8.46
N TYR A 173 9.87 0.83 -7.86
CA TYR A 173 11.16 1.16 -8.45
C TYR A 173 11.97 -0.10 -8.80
N ASP A 174 12.69 0.01 -9.92
CA ASP A 174 13.65 -1.00 -10.36
C ASP A 174 15.00 -0.89 -9.62
N SER A 175 15.92 -1.82 -9.91
CA SER A 175 17.27 -1.85 -9.30
C SER A 175 18.17 -0.67 -9.68
N LYS A 176 17.75 0.19 -10.60
CA LYS A 176 18.43 1.43 -10.99
C LYS A 176 17.72 2.67 -10.44
N ASN A 177 16.75 2.47 -9.55
CA ASN A 177 15.90 3.52 -8.99
C ASN A 177 15.03 4.26 -10.04
N ASN A 178 14.71 3.61 -11.17
CA ASN A 178 13.72 4.14 -12.10
C ASN A 178 12.33 3.62 -11.71
N GLU A 179 11.31 4.43 -11.93
CA GLU A 179 9.92 4.01 -11.77
C GLU A 179 9.59 2.89 -12.77
N SER A 180 9.28 1.70 -12.29
CA SER A 180 8.81 0.58 -13.11
C SER A 180 7.30 0.49 -13.18
N ALA A 181 6.61 0.97 -12.15
CA ALA A 181 5.17 1.16 -12.16
C ALA A 181 4.74 2.33 -11.30
N VAL A 182 3.66 2.99 -11.74
CA VAL A 182 2.93 4.00 -10.97
C VAL A 182 1.47 3.58 -10.98
N ILE A 183 0.89 3.40 -9.79
CA ILE A 183 -0.49 3.00 -9.57
C ILE A 183 -1.19 4.12 -8.81
N ASN A 184 -2.28 4.63 -9.35
CA ASN A 184 -3.15 5.59 -8.68
C ASN A 184 -4.42 4.89 -8.22
N TYR A 185 -4.80 5.11 -6.95
CA TYR A 185 -5.99 4.55 -6.34
C TYR A 185 -7.06 5.65 -6.21
N THR A 186 -8.24 5.34 -6.68
CA THR A 186 -9.42 6.23 -6.56
C THR A 186 -10.60 5.43 -6.02
N ASN A 187 -11.61 6.12 -5.50
CA ASN A 187 -12.80 5.49 -4.92
C ASN A 187 -12.45 4.39 -3.89
N PHE A 188 -11.42 4.66 -3.07
CA PHE A 188 -10.96 3.72 -2.07
C PHE A 188 -11.96 3.62 -0.92
N ILE A 189 -12.50 2.43 -0.70
CA ILE A 189 -13.46 2.13 0.36
C ILE A 189 -12.81 1.11 1.31
N PRO A 190 -12.32 1.56 2.47
CA PRO A 190 -11.72 0.68 3.47
C PRO A 190 -12.81 -0.16 4.16
N ASN A 191 -12.42 -1.34 4.62
CA ASN A 191 -13.24 -2.26 5.39
C ASN A 191 -14.63 -2.49 4.76
N SER A 192 -14.66 -2.50 3.40
CA SER A 192 -15.89 -2.70 2.64
C SER A 192 -16.46 -4.10 2.88
N ASN A 193 -17.79 -4.18 3.01
CA ASN A 193 -18.48 -5.45 3.11
C ASN A 193 -18.53 -6.12 1.72
N LEU A 194 -17.53 -6.96 1.45
CA LEU A 194 -17.37 -7.65 0.16
C LEU A 194 -18.11 -8.99 0.17
N ASP A 195 -18.90 -9.27 -0.87
CA ASP A 195 -19.51 -10.59 -1.04
C ASP A 195 -18.41 -11.65 -1.22
N LYS A 196 -18.42 -12.69 -0.40
CA LYS A 196 -17.46 -13.82 -0.47
C LYS A 196 -17.44 -14.48 -1.83
N LYS A 197 -18.54 -14.41 -2.59
CA LYS A 197 -18.60 -14.92 -3.97
C LYS A 197 -17.60 -14.24 -4.91
N LEU A 198 -17.18 -13.00 -4.63
CA LEU A 198 -16.16 -12.31 -5.41
C LEU A 198 -14.83 -13.06 -5.40
N PHE A 199 -14.55 -13.81 -4.34
CA PHE A 199 -13.30 -14.54 -4.11
C PHE A 199 -13.42 -16.04 -4.36
N ASN A 200 -14.58 -16.52 -4.80
CA ASN A 200 -14.78 -17.93 -5.13
C ASN A 200 -14.43 -18.20 -6.62
N PRO A 201 -13.45 -19.08 -6.91
CA PRO A 201 -13.08 -19.45 -8.28
C PRO A 201 -14.25 -20.00 -9.11
N ASP A 202 -15.20 -20.68 -8.48
CA ASP A 202 -16.38 -21.25 -9.17
C ASP A 202 -17.35 -20.15 -9.65
N SER A 203 -17.25 -18.96 -9.06
CA SER A 203 -18.07 -17.80 -9.42
C SER A 203 -17.49 -16.94 -10.58
N LEU A 204 -16.32 -17.29 -11.10
CA LEU A 204 -15.69 -16.61 -12.22
C LEU A 204 -16.41 -16.86 -13.55
#